data_b7afa00156b17f1553b02971bc9cbc49
#
_entry.id   b7afa00156b17f1553b02971bc9cbc49
#
_cell.length_a   1.000
_cell.length_b   1.000
_cell.length_c   1.000
_cell.angle_alpha   90.00
_cell.angle_beta   90.00
_cell.angle_gamma   90.00
#
_symmetry.space_group_name_H-M   'P 1'
#
loop_
_entity.id
_entity.type
_entity.pdbx_description
1 polymer ?
#
loop_
_entity_poly.entity_id
_entity_poly.type
_entity_poly.pdbx_seq_one_letter_code
_entity_poly.pdbx_strand_id
1 'polypeptide(L)'
;MRDKNNPSIWIHKFAILLKPSRTIPHTPWRAESTWSLGLGRYHFERLLILIFGLTIFGLGDAFLIMSTLGNSPWTVLAEGISLNTPLNIGESTFIISVFILLLWIPLRQKPGFGTLANIVVIATAIELGLHIIPSTDNLSFQLFYIFFGISLV
;
A
#
# COMPACT_ATOMS: atom_id res chain seq x y z
N MET A 1 -7.06 33.51 41.87
CA MET A 1 -6.02 33.54 40.80
C MET A 1 -5.71 32.10 40.40
N ARG A 2 -6.10 31.70 39.21
CA ARG A 2 -5.87 30.31 38.71
C ARG A 2 -4.48 30.26 38.06
N ASP A 3 -3.59 29.55 38.70
CA ASP A 3 -2.20 29.40 38.26
C ASP A 3 -2.15 28.82 36.86
N LYS A 4 -1.79 29.62 35.83
CA LYS A 4 -1.71 29.25 34.42
C LYS A 4 -0.46 28.42 34.11
N ASN A 5 0.46 28.24 35.05
CA ASN A 5 1.75 27.57 34.85
C ASN A 5 1.83 26.17 35.47
N ASN A 6 0.72 25.55 35.83
CA ASN A 6 0.74 24.21 36.38
C ASN A 6 1.00 23.20 35.25
N PRO A 7 2.15 22.48 35.25
CA PRO A 7 2.52 21.52 34.19
C PRO A 7 1.53 20.37 34.04
N SER A 8 0.74 20.07 35.08
CA SER A 8 -0.31 19.04 35.00
C SER A 8 -1.42 19.39 34.00
N ILE A 9 -1.67 20.66 33.72
CA ILE A 9 -2.69 21.11 32.77
C ILE A 9 -2.26 20.78 31.33
N TRP A 10 -0.99 20.92 31.03
CA TRP A 10 -0.43 20.60 29.70
C TRP A 10 -0.38 19.11 29.46
N ILE A 11 -0.02 18.32 30.45
CA ILE A 11 -0.01 16.85 30.38
C ILE A 11 -1.44 16.33 30.14
N HIS A 12 -2.43 16.87 30.82
CA HIS A 12 -3.84 16.51 30.60
C HIS A 12 -4.35 16.90 29.21
N LYS A 13 -3.96 18.06 28.68
CA LYS A 13 -4.31 18.46 27.30
C LYS A 13 -3.64 17.57 26.26
N PHE A 14 -2.38 17.21 26.45
CA PHE A 14 -1.67 16.25 25.59
C PHE A 14 -2.29 14.86 25.66
N ALA A 15 -2.65 14.38 26.83
CA ALA A 15 -3.31 13.08 27.00
C ALA A 15 -4.70 13.03 26.31
N ILE A 16 -5.43 14.15 26.27
CA ILE A 16 -6.71 14.26 25.54
C ILE A 16 -6.49 14.26 24.03
N LEU A 17 -5.42 14.89 23.52
CA LEU A 17 -5.05 14.88 22.11
C LEU A 17 -4.59 13.50 21.61
N LEU A 18 -3.96 12.72 22.50
CA LEU A 18 -3.50 11.36 22.22
C LEU A 18 -4.59 10.29 22.44
N LYS A 19 -5.74 10.67 22.99
CA LYS A 19 -6.87 9.75 23.15
C LYS A 19 -7.48 9.48 21.77
N PRO A 20 -7.35 8.26 21.22
CA PRO A 20 -7.95 7.99 19.93
C PRO A 20 -9.45 8.24 20.01
N SER A 21 -9.97 9.06 19.11
CA SER A 21 -11.41 9.29 19.01
C SER A 21 -12.09 7.94 18.80
N ARG A 22 -12.92 7.51 19.75
CA ARG A 22 -13.69 6.26 19.64
C ARG A 22 -14.79 6.33 18.57
N THR A 23 -15.08 7.51 18.07
CA THR A 23 -16.02 7.72 16.97
C THR A 23 -15.26 7.74 15.67
N ILE A 24 -15.16 6.60 15.02
CA ILE A 24 -14.71 6.54 13.64
C ILE A 24 -15.84 7.15 12.80
N PRO A 25 -15.57 8.21 12.01
CA PRO A 25 -16.57 8.80 11.15
C PRO A 25 -17.23 7.70 10.29
N HIS A 26 -18.55 7.67 10.27
CA HIS A 26 -19.29 6.74 9.44
C HIS A 26 -19.09 7.16 7.99
N THR A 27 -18.15 6.53 7.28
CA THR A 27 -18.00 6.75 5.86
C THR A 27 -18.98 5.82 5.13
N PRO A 28 -19.83 6.35 4.21
CA PRO A 28 -20.83 5.55 3.51
C PRO A 28 -20.22 4.43 2.65
N TRP A 29 -18.90 4.43 2.48
CA TRP A 29 -18.11 3.47 1.72
C TRP A 29 -17.54 2.32 2.55
N ARG A 30 -17.72 2.36 3.88
CA ARG A 30 -17.19 1.30 4.75
C ARG A 30 -18.16 0.12 4.75
N ALA A 31 -17.68 -1.05 4.34
CA ALA A 31 -18.39 -2.29 4.57
C ALA A 31 -18.55 -2.51 6.09
N GLU A 32 -19.72 -2.91 6.56
CA GLU A 32 -20.00 -3.17 7.97
C GLU A 32 -19.12 -4.29 8.54
N SER A 33 -18.57 -5.14 7.67
CA SER A 33 -17.56 -6.13 8.01
C SER A 33 -16.48 -6.18 6.93
N THR A 34 -15.22 -6.31 7.36
CA THR A 34 -14.05 -6.47 6.49
C THR A 34 -14.11 -7.75 5.63
N TRP A 35 -14.97 -8.68 5.94
CA TRP A 35 -15.16 -9.98 5.28
C TRP A 35 -16.55 -10.15 4.67
N SER A 36 -17.44 -9.17 4.78
CA SER A 36 -18.74 -9.26 4.14
C SER A 36 -18.62 -9.06 2.63
N LEU A 37 -18.26 -10.13 1.94
CA LEU A 37 -18.53 -10.30 0.52
C LEU A 37 -20.03 -10.59 0.34
N GLY A 38 -20.91 -9.74 0.91
CA GLY A 38 -22.34 -9.88 0.67
C GLY A 38 -22.61 -9.88 -0.83
N LEU A 39 -23.36 -10.85 -1.31
CA LEU A 39 -23.70 -11.09 -2.73
C LEU A 39 -24.56 -9.96 -3.36
N GLY A 40 -24.42 -8.72 -2.91
CA GLY A 40 -25.09 -7.55 -3.44
C GLY A 40 -24.25 -6.86 -4.53
N ARG A 41 -24.96 -6.31 -5.52
CA ARG A 41 -24.39 -5.54 -6.66
C ARG A 41 -23.31 -4.53 -6.22
N TYR A 42 -23.52 -3.85 -5.10
CA TYR A 42 -22.58 -2.86 -4.57
C TYR A 42 -21.25 -3.47 -4.08
N HIS A 43 -21.22 -4.74 -3.68
CA HIS A 43 -19.99 -5.41 -3.23
C HIS A 43 -19.13 -5.82 -4.44
N PHE A 44 -19.75 -6.21 -5.52
CA PHE A 44 -19.04 -6.54 -6.75
C PHE A 44 -18.39 -5.30 -7.38
N GLU A 45 -19.12 -4.18 -7.43
CA GLU A 45 -18.58 -2.91 -7.91
C GLU A 45 -17.36 -2.45 -7.07
N ARG A 46 -17.44 -2.56 -5.74
CA ARG A 46 -16.33 -2.24 -4.84
C ARG A 46 -15.13 -3.13 -5.05
N LEU A 47 -15.35 -4.42 -5.28
CA LEU A 47 -14.29 -5.39 -5.58
C LEU A 47 -13.60 -5.04 -6.89
N LEU A 48 -14.36 -4.72 -7.93
CA LEU A 48 -13.80 -4.31 -9.21
C LEU A 48 -12.96 -3.04 -9.09
N ILE A 49 -13.48 -2.02 -8.40
CA ILE A 49 -12.74 -0.76 -8.17
C ILE A 49 -11.46 -1.04 -7.38
N LEU A 50 -11.50 -1.90 -6.36
CA LEU A 50 -10.34 -2.28 -5.57
C LEU A 50 -9.28 -2.96 -6.44
N ILE A 51 -9.66 -4.01 -7.20
CA ILE A 51 -8.72 -4.74 -8.05
C ILE A 51 -8.14 -3.82 -9.13
N PHE A 52 -8.98 -2.99 -9.75
CA PHE A 52 -8.53 -2.05 -10.76
C PHE A 52 -7.53 -1.02 -10.19
N GLY A 53 -7.84 -0.43 -9.03
CA GLY A 53 -6.93 0.50 -8.37
C GLY A 53 -5.60 -0.13 -7.98
N LEU A 54 -5.62 -1.35 -7.42
CA LEU A 54 -4.40 -2.09 -7.07
C LEU A 54 -3.57 -2.47 -8.31
N THR A 55 -4.23 -2.80 -9.42
CA THR A 55 -3.54 -3.09 -10.69
C THR A 55 -2.86 -1.85 -11.24
N ILE A 56 -3.55 -0.71 -11.24
CA ILE A 56 -2.97 0.58 -11.68
C ILE A 56 -1.77 0.93 -10.81
N PHE A 57 -1.90 0.80 -9.49
CA PHE A 57 -0.82 1.05 -8.54
C PHE A 57 0.41 0.17 -8.84
N GLY A 58 0.23 -1.15 -9.00
CA GLY A 58 1.32 -2.07 -9.30
C GLY A 58 1.98 -1.80 -10.66
N LEU A 59 1.21 -1.40 -11.68
CA LEU A 59 1.76 -0.96 -12.96
C LEU A 59 2.55 0.34 -12.80
N GLY A 60 2.10 1.28 -11.97
CA GLY A 60 2.84 2.49 -11.64
C GLY A 60 4.21 2.19 -11.04
N ASP A 61 4.27 1.25 -10.07
CA ASP A 61 5.54 0.78 -9.51
C ASP A 61 6.44 0.13 -10.58
N ALA A 62 5.88 -0.64 -11.52
CA ALA A 62 6.66 -1.22 -12.64
C ALA A 62 7.27 -0.13 -13.54
N PHE A 63 6.55 0.95 -13.82
CA PHE A 63 7.11 2.11 -14.55
C PHE A 63 8.25 2.77 -13.77
N LEU A 64 8.13 2.92 -12.45
CA LEU A 64 9.19 3.46 -11.62
C LEU A 64 10.45 2.58 -11.67
N ILE A 65 10.31 1.27 -11.57
CA ILE A 65 11.41 0.31 -11.68
C ILE A 65 12.10 0.44 -13.06
N MET A 66 11.31 0.45 -14.14
CA MET A 66 11.83 0.54 -15.51
C MET A 66 12.43 1.90 -15.85
N SER A 67 12.14 2.94 -15.07
CA SER A 67 12.79 4.24 -15.22
C SER A 67 14.28 4.23 -14.83
N THR A 68 14.69 3.32 -13.93
CA THR A 68 16.05 3.20 -13.35
C THR A 68 16.56 4.45 -12.63
N LEU A 69 15.74 5.49 -12.51
CA LEU A 69 16.12 6.76 -11.85
C LEU A 69 15.76 6.80 -10.36
N GLY A 70 14.87 5.93 -9.90
CA GLY A 70 14.51 5.81 -8.50
C GLY A 70 13.22 5.03 -8.27
N ASN A 71 13.14 4.35 -7.14
CA ASN A 71 12.04 3.47 -6.76
C ASN A 71 11.47 3.89 -5.40
N SER A 72 10.25 3.42 -5.11
CA SER A 72 9.69 3.54 -3.76
C SER A 72 10.53 2.74 -2.75
N PRO A 73 10.58 3.14 -1.48
CA PRO A 73 11.35 2.40 -0.46
C PRO A 73 10.94 0.93 -0.34
N TRP A 74 9.67 0.63 -0.59
CA TRP A 74 9.16 -0.74 -0.60
C TRP A 74 9.70 -1.55 -1.77
N THR A 75 9.69 -0.96 -2.93
CA THR A 75 10.19 -1.57 -4.16
C THR A 75 11.71 -1.77 -4.12
N VAL A 76 12.46 -0.83 -3.53
CA VAL A 76 13.91 -0.98 -3.30
C VAL A 76 14.20 -2.21 -2.43
N LEU A 77 13.38 -2.48 -1.41
CA LEU A 77 13.53 -3.68 -0.59
C LEU A 77 13.29 -4.95 -1.42
N ALA A 78 12.24 -4.98 -2.23
CA ALA A 78 11.91 -6.12 -3.09
C ALA A 78 13.00 -6.37 -4.14
N GLU A 79 13.49 -5.31 -4.77
CA GLU A 79 14.60 -5.36 -5.73
C GLU A 79 15.89 -5.86 -5.06
N GLY A 80 16.22 -5.36 -3.87
CA GLY A 80 17.37 -5.84 -3.10
C GLY A 80 17.32 -7.33 -2.77
N ILE A 81 16.13 -7.90 -2.51
CA ILE A 81 15.93 -9.33 -2.33
C ILE A 81 16.08 -10.06 -3.66
N SER A 82 15.49 -9.58 -4.74
CA SER A 82 15.57 -10.22 -6.06
C SER A 82 16.99 -10.29 -6.60
N LEU A 83 17.83 -9.29 -6.32
CA LEU A 83 19.24 -9.28 -6.73
C LEU A 83 20.10 -10.31 -5.96
N ASN A 84 19.68 -10.73 -4.77
CA ASN A 84 20.43 -11.65 -3.91
C ASN A 84 19.81 -13.06 -3.82
N THR A 85 18.71 -13.30 -4.52
CA THR A 85 17.96 -14.57 -4.49
C THR A 85 17.52 -14.93 -5.92
N PRO A 86 17.13 -16.18 -6.20
CA PRO A 86 16.59 -16.56 -7.50
C PRO A 86 15.14 -16.07 -7.73
N LEU A 87 14.61 -15.22 -6.86
CA LEU A 87 13.25 -14.69 -6.95
C LEU A 87 13.19 -13.48 -7.88
N ASN A 88 12.09 -13.33 -8.59
CA ASN A 88 11.82 -12.09 -9.33
C ASN A 88 11.29 -10.98 -8.38
N ILE A 89 11.13 -9.75 -8.88
CA ILE A 89 10.70 -8.61 -8.06
C ILE A 89 9.27 -8.80 -7.56
N GLY A 90 8.37 -9.33 -8.38
CA GLY A 90 6.98 -9.63 -7.98
C GLY A 90 6.92 -10.67 -6.87
N GLU A 91 7.68 -11.77 -6.98
CA GLU A 91 7.77 -12.79 -5.94
C GLU A 91 8.37 -12.23 -4.64
N SER A 92 9.41 -11.42 -4.74
CA SER A 92 10.02 -10.74 -3.60
C SER A 92 9.02 -9.82 -2.89
N THR A 93 8.26 -9.04 -3.65
CA THR A 93 7.18 -8.18 -3.14
C THR A 93 6.11 -8.99 -2.42
N PHE A 94 5.70 -10.13 -3.00
CA PHE A 94 4.74 -11.03 -2.39
C PHE A 94 5.24 -11.57 -1.04
N ILE A 95 6.48 -12.08 -1.00
CA ILE A 95 7.08 -12.65 0.21
C ILE A 95 7.21 -11.59 1.33
N ILE A 96 7.69 -10.39 1.00
CA ILE A 96 7.77 -9.28 1.96
C ILE A 96 6.38 -8.99 2.54
N SER A 97 5.39 -8.89 1.68
CA SER A 97 4.01 -8.59 2.07
C SER A 97 3.43 -9.67 2.99
N VAL A 98 3.67 -10.94 2.69
CA VAL A 98 3.28 -12.07 3.56
C VAL A 98 4.00 -12.00 4.91
N PHE A 99 5.30 -11.72 4.91
CA PHE A 99 6.08 -11.58 6.16
C PHE A 99 5.52 -10.46 7.04
N ILE A 100 5.21 -9.30 6.47
CA ILE A 100 4.59 -8.20 7.22
C ILE A 100 3.20 -8.57 7.72
N LEU A 101 2.42 -9.31 6.91
CA LEU A 101 1.12 -9.81 7.36
C LEU A 101 1.26 -10.73 8.59
N LEU A 102 2.30 -11.56 8.64
CA LEU A 102 2.59 -12.40 9.81
C LEU A 102 2.92 -11.57 11.05
N LEU A 103 3.56 -10.41 10.90
CA LEU A 103 3.80 -9.48 12.02
C LEU A 103 2.52 -8.88 12.60
N TRP A 104 1.40 -8.92 11.87
CA TRP A 104 0.10 -8.49 12.40
C TRP A 104 -0.46 -9.43 13.46
N ILE A 105 -0.03 -10.71 13.47
CA ILE A 105 -0.46 -11.69 14.46
C ILE A 105 -0.13 -11.24 15.90
N PRO A 106 1.15 -10.92 16.24
CA PRO A 106 1.49 -10.42 17.58
C PRO A 106 0.86 -9.05 17.86
N LEU A 107 0.62 -8.23 16.81
CA LEU A 107 -0.06 -6.94 16.94
C LEU A 107 -1.57 -7.06 17.10
N ARG A 108 -2.12 -8.29 17.07
CA ARG A 108 -3.56 -8.60 17.17
C ARG A 108 -4.42 -7.82 16.14
N GLN A 109 -3.85 -7.51 14.98
CA GLN A 109 -4.58 -6.88 13.88
C GLN A 109 -5.19 -7.97 13.00
N LYS A 110 -6.42 -7.74 12.56
CA LYS A 110 -7.13 -8.68 11.67
C LYS A 110 -6.98 -8.19 10.23
N PRO A 111 -6.34 -8.96 9.34
CA PRO A 111 -6.28 -8.60 7.92
C PRO A 111 -7.68 -8.61 7.32
N GLY A 112 -7.99 -7.64 6.49
CA GLY A 112 -9.21 -7.60 5.70
C GLY A 112 -9.00 -8.20 4.31
N PHE A 113 -10.11 -8.41 3.58
CA PHE A 113 -10.04 -8.90 2.20
C PHE A 113 -9.17 -8.00 1.31
N GLY A 114 -9.28 -6.68 1.45
CA GLY A 114 -8.45 -5.73 0.71
C GLY A 114 -6.95 -5.90 0.95
N THR A 115 -6.53 -6.27 2.16
CA THR A 115 -5.13 -6.54 2.49
C THR A 115 -4.62 -7.77 1.74
N LEU A 116 -5.41 -8.84 1.67
CA LEU A 116 -5.05 -10.05 0.93
C LEU A 116 -5.03 -9.78 -0.60
N ALA A 117 -6.03 -9.06 -1.10
CA ALA A 117 -6.07 -8.65 -2.50
C ALA A 117 -4.84 -7.79 -2.87
N ASN A 118 -4.45 -6.85 -2.01
CA ASN A 118 -3.27 -6.02 -2.19
C ASN A 118 -2.00 -6.87 -2.41
N ILE A 119 -1.74 -7.85 -1.54
CA ILE A 119 -0.56 -8.72 -1.61
C ILE A 119 -0.46 -9.42 -2.95
N VAL A 120 -1.57 -9.98 -3.44
CA VAL A 120 -1.59 -10.77 -4.68
C VAL A 120 -1.60 -9.87 -5.91
N VAL A 121 -2.51 -8.87 -5.94
CA VAL A 121 -2.74 -8.07 -7.14
C VAL A 121 -1.55 -7.16 -7.45
N ILE A 122 -0.97 -6.50 -6.44
CA ILE A 122 0.18 -5.62 -6.69
C ILE A 122 1.40 -6.43 -7.13
N ALA A 123 1.71 -7.55 -6.47
CA ALA A 123 2.85 -8.38 -6.84
C ALA A 123 2.74 -8.90 -8.29
N THR A 124 1.55 -9.36 -8.69
CA THR A 124 1.29 -9.81 -10.07
C THR A 124 1.31 -8.66 -11.07
N ALA A 125 0.78 -7.49 -10.70
CA ALA A 125 0.76 -6.33 -11.59
C ALA A 125 2.18 -5.76 -11.84
N ILE A 126 3.04 -5.74 -10.82
CA ILE A 126 4.46 -5.37 -10.97
C ILE A 126 5.12 -6.33 -11.95
N GLU A 127 5.01 -7.65 -11.71
CA GLU A 127 5.66 -8.66 -12.56
C GLU A 127 5.19 -8.59 -14.02
N LEU A 128 3.88 -8.46 -14.24
CA LEU A 128 3.32 -8.25 -15.57
C LEU A 128 3.83 -6.96 -16.21
N GLY A 129 3.89 -5.87 -15.44
CA GLY A 129 4.40 -4.58 -15.91
C GLY A 129 5.86 -4.69 -16.36
N LEU A 130 6.71 -5.35 -15.59
CA LEU A 130 8.12 -5.57 -15.92
C LEU A 130 8.33 -6.38 -17.22
N HIS A 131 7.40 -7.27 -17.54
CA HIS A 131 7.44 -8.03 -18.79
C HIS A 131 6.94 -7.24 -20.02
N ILE A 132 6.03 -6.29 -19.80
CA ILE A 132 5.38 -5.53 -20.88
C ILE A 132 6.13 -4.23 -21.19
N ILE A 133 6.64 -3.55 -20.15
CA ILE A 133 7.29 -2.24 -20.30
C ILE A 133 8.75 -2.46 -20.72
N PRO A 134 9.17 -1.95 -21.89
CA PRO A 134 10.55 -2.10 -22.32
C PRO A 134 11.50 -1.24 -21.48
N SER A 135 12.66 -1.79 -21.15
CA SER A 135 13.75 -1.00 -20.56
C SER A 135 14.28 0.01 -21.58
N THR A 136 14.70 1.18 -21.11
CA THR A 136 15.22 2.24 -21.96
C THR A 136 16.37 2.97 -21.26
N ASP A 137 17.42 3.28 -22.05
CA ASP A 137 18.55 4.10 -21.60
C ASP A 137 18.37 5.57 -21.99
N ASN A 138 17.29 5.92 -22.67
CA ASN A 138 17.01 7.29 -23.09
C ASN A 138 16.39 8.08 -21.93
N LEU A 139 17.10 9.12 -21.48
CA LEU A 139 16.68 9.96 -20.35
C LEU A 139 15.26 10.53 -20.51
N SER A 140 14.85 10.89 -21.74
CA SER A 140 13.50 11.42 -21.98
C SER A 140 12.41 10.38 -21.66
N PHE A 141 12.62 9.14 -22.06
CA PHE A 141 11.69 8.03 -21.74
C PHE A 141 11.74 7.65 -20.26
N GLN A 142 12.93 7.69 -19.64
CA GLN A 142 13.06 7.44 -18.20
C GLN A 142 12.30 8.49 -17.38
N LEU A 143 12.41 9.78 -17.75
CA LEU A 143 11.65 10.85 -17.13
C LEU A 143 10.14 10.67 -17.35
N PHE A 144 9.72 10.28 -18.56
CA PHE A 144 8.32 9.97 -18.83
C PHE A 144 7.83 8.83 -17.93
N TYR A 145 8.60 7.75 -17.78
CA TYR A 145 8.24 6.62 -16.92
C TYR A 145 8.10 7.03 -15.45
N ILE A 146 9.01 7.88 -14.93
CA ILE A 146 8.89 8.41 -13.55
C ILE A 146 7.60 9.22 -13.40
N PHE A 147 7.37 10.22 -14.24
CA PHE A 147 6.19 11.07 -14.11
C PHE A 147 4.90 10.27 -14.26
N PHE A 148 4.87 9.35 -15.22
CA PHE A 148 3.72 8.48 -15.42
C PHE A 148 3.53 7.51 -14.25
N GLY A 149 4.59 6.86 -13.78
CA GLY A 149 4.56 5.96 -12.63
C GLY A 149 4.06 6.66 -11.37
N ILE A 150 4.60 7.84 -11.03
CA ILE A 150 4.15 8.64 -9.87
C ILE A 150 2.66 9.02 -10.00
N SER A 151 2.18 9.26 -11.22
CA SER A 151 0.77 9.61 -11.44
C SER A 151 -0.18 8.44 -11.22
N LEU A 152 0.30 7.20 -11.30
CA LEU A 152 -0.48 5.98 -11.12
C LEU A 152 -0.42 5.45 -9.68
N VAL A 153 0.63 5.78 -8.93
CA VAL A 153 0.84 5.41 -7.52
C VAL A 153 0.20 6.43 -6.60
#